data_178e473209aabf457b87e98e81a68805
#
_entry.id   178e473209aabf457b87e98e81a68805
#
_cell.length_a   1.000
_cell.length_b   1.000
_cell.length_c   1.000
_cell.angle_alpha   90.00
_cell.angle_beta   90.00
_cell.angle_gamma   90.00
#
_symmetry.space_group_name_H-M   'P 1'
#
loop_
_entity.id
_entity.type
_entity.pdbx_description
1 polymer ?
#
loop_
_entity_poly.entity_id
_entity_poly.type
_entity_poly.pdbx_seq_one_letter_code
_entity_poly.pdbx_strand_id
1 'polypeptide(L)'
;MNGLEKEHGHTHVGLYVQAMAKWLAVALVTGVCCGVVGSLFHIGVERATELREQHPWLLWCLPAAGLVIVAFYKLTKTEGQGTNDIIDAVHHGKPLSIWLLPAIFLGTILTHLCGGSAGREGAALQMGGTIGRHAGNLFNLDDRDLRTATMAGMAAFFSALFGTPLTATVFAIVVISIGVVYHVAFIPCLTASLVAYWISVELGVAPTRFSVAAPE
;
A
#
# COMPACT_ATOMS: atom_id res chain seq x y z
N MET A 1 -2.39 40.94 32.83
CA MET A 1 -3.01 40.12 31.76
C MET A 1 -2.03 39.43 30.82
N ASN A 2 -0.70 39.60 30.94
CA ASN A 2 0.27 39.04 29.96
C ASN A 2 0.96 37.71 30.35
N GLY A 3 0.64 37.10 31.47
CA GLY A 3 1.26 35.83 31.89
C GLY A 3 0.49 34.59 31.48
N LEU A 4 -0.82 34.65 31.49
CA LEU A 4 -1.69 33.51 31.18
C LEU A 4 -1.77 33.17 29.67
N GLU A 5 -1.60 34.18 28.80
CA GLU A 5 -1.56 33.94 27.35
C GLU A 5 -0.28 33.26 26.87
N LYS A 6 0.85 33.49 27.56
CA LYS A 6 2.14 32.84 27.21
C LYS A 6 2.17 31.37 27.61
N GLU A 7 1.61 30.98 28.75
CA GLU A 7 1.56 29.59 29.18
C GLU A 7 0.67 28.72 28.27
N HIS A 8 -0.47 29.25 27.80
CA HIS A 8 -1.34 28.54 26.86
C HIS A 8 -0.69 28.35 25.49
N GLY A 9 0.10 29.31 25.01
CA GLY A 9 0.80 29.22 23.74
C GLY A 9 1.87 28.13 23.72
N HIS A 10 2.65 27.96 24.77
CA HIS A 10 3.71 26.95 24.85
C HIS A 10 3.16 25.51 24.94
N THR A 11 2.04 25.30 25.64
CA THR A 11 1.38 23.99 25.72
C THR A 11 0.78 23.55 24.37
N HIS A 12 0.19 24.45 23.62
CA HIS A 12 -0.34 24.16 22.30
C HIS A 12 0.74 23.82 21.28
N VAL A 13 1.84 24.56 21.24
CA VAL A 13 2.97 24.29 20.34
C VAL A 13 3.59 22.91 20.63
N GLY A 14 3.75 22.55 21.91
CA GLY A 14 4.25 21.23 22.31
C GLY A 14 3.36 20.08 21.81
N LEU A 15 2.05 20.24 21.92
CA LEU A 15 1.08 19.23 21.42
C LEU A 15 1.15 19.08 19.90
N TYR A 16 1.27 20.17 19.16
CA TYR A 16 1.41 20.11 17.69
C TYR A 16 2.70 19.42 17.26
N VAL A 17 3.82 19.72 17.92
CA VAL A 17 5.12 19.08 17.64
C VAL A 17 5.06 17.58 17.92
N GLN A 18 4.44 17.15 19.03
CA GLN A 18 4.28 15.75 19.36
C GLN A 18 3.38 15.02 18.33
N ALA A 19 2.27 15.65 17.92
CA ALA A 19 1.40 15.10 16.89
C ALA A 19 2.12 14.95 15.54
N MET A 20 2.88 15.97 15.14
CA MET A 20 3.71 15.92 13.93
C MET A 20 4.77 14.82 14.00
N ALA A 21 5.47 14.69 15.11
CA ALA A 21 6.49 13.66 15.32
C ALA A 21 5.88 12.25 15.25
N LYS A 22 4.71 12.05 15.88
CA LYS A 22 3.96 10.79 15.81
C LYS A 22 3.60 10.44 14.36
N TRP A 23 3.02 11.39 13.61
CA TRP A 23 2.64 11.15 12.22
C TRP A 23 3.84 10.92 11.31
N LEU A 24 4.95 11.60 11.55
CA LEU A 24 6.20 11.37 10.82
C LEU A 24 6.72 9.94 11.08
N ALA A 25 6.72 9.49 12.33
CA ALA A 25 7.14 8.14 12.68
C ALA A 25 6.24 7.06 12.03
N VAL A 26 4.91 7.23 12.09
CA VAL A 26 3.95 6.32 11.43
C VAL A 26 4.18 6.29 9.91
N ALA A 27 4.34 7.45 9.28
CA ALA A 27 4.56 7.57 7.84
C ALA A 27 5.91 6.94 7.42
N LEU A 28 6.97 7.13 8.22
CA LEU A 28 8.27 6.50 7.96
C LEU A 28 8.19 4.98 8.05
N VAL A 29 7.64 4.43 9.13
CA VAL A 29 7.50 2.98 9.30
C VAL A 29 6.64 2.39 8.18
N THR A 30 5.50 3.00 7.89
CA THR A 30 4.60 2.58 6.81
C THR A 30 5.31 2.65 5.46
N GLY A 31 6.01 3.75 5.18
CA GLY A 31 6.76 3.95 3.94
C GLY A 31 7.88 2.92 3.75
N VAL A 32 8.64 2.63 4.81
CA VAL A 32 9.70 1.60 4.77
C VAL A 32 9.10 0.22 4.51
N CYS A 33 8.10 -0.18 5.27
CA CYS A 33 7.46 -1.49 5.09
C CYS A 33 6.85 -1.65 3.68
N CYS A 34 6.11 -0.63 3.22
CA CYS A 34 5.51 -0.64 1.88
C CYS A 34 6.56 -0.57 0.77
N GLY A 35 7.64 0.19 0.97
CA GLY A 35 8.75 0.26 0.02
C GLY A 35 9.43 -1.09 -0.17
N VAL A 36 9.77 -1.78 0.92
CA VAL A 36 10.40 -3.09 0.87
C VAL A 36 9.45 -4.14 0.29
N VAL A 37 8.25 -4.28 0.85
CA VAL A 37 7.28 -5.31 0.40
C VAL A 37 6.81 -5.03 -1.03
N GLY A 38 6.58 -3.77 -1.39
CA GLY A 38 6.19 -3.36 -2.74
C GLY A 38 7.27 -3.65 -3.77
N SER A 39 8.53 -3.39 -3.44
CA SER A 39 9.67 -3.72 -4.32
C SER A 39 9.81 -5.23 -4.52
N LEU A 40 9.72 -6.02 -3.43
CA LEU A 40 9.76 -7.49 -3.53
C LEU A 40 8.59 -8.03 -4.36
N PHE A 41 7.41 -7.44 -4.21
CA PHE A 41 6.24 -7.80 -5.01
C PHE A 41 6.45 -7.48 -6.50
N HIS A 42 6.96 -6.29 -6.81
CA HIS A 42 7.28 -5.89 -8.18
C HIS A 42 8.27 -6.86 -8.84
N ILE A 43 9.41 -7.09 -8.20
CA ILE A 43 10.44 -8.02 -8.66
C ILE A 43 9.86 -9.44 -8.80
N GLY A 44 9.05 -9.88 -7.85
CA GLY A 44 8.42 -11.20 -7.89
C GLY A 44 7.49 -11.37 -9.09
N VAL A 45 6.69 -10.37 -9.41
CA VAL A 45 5.79 -10.40 -10.58
C VAL A 45 6.56 -10.35 -11.89
N GLU A 46 7.61 -9.52 -11.98
CA GLU A 46 8.48 -9.46 -13.16
C GLU A 46 9.17 -10.79 -13.41
N ARG A 47 9.80 -11.38 -12.39
CA ARG A 47 10.46 -12.68 -12.49
C ARG A 47 9.49 -13.81 -12.86
N ALA A 48 8.29 -13.78 -12.29
CA ALA A 48 7.25 -14.76 -12.65
C ALA A 48 6.85 -14.64 -14.13
N THR A 49 6.74 -13.42 -14.64
CA THR A 49 6.41 -13.15 -16.04
C THR A 49 7.55 -13.58 -16.98
N GLU A 50 8.79 -13.23 -16.67
CA GLU A 50 9.98 -13.66 -17.44
C GLU A 50 10.09 -15.20 -17.49
N LEU A 51 9.88 -15.86 -16.35
CA LEU A 51 9.94 -17.33 -16.28
C LEU A 51 8.84 -17.98 -17.13
N ARG A 52 7.64 -17.41 -17.12
CA ARG A 52 6.54 -17.87 -17.98
C ARG A 52 6.87 -17.70 -19.46
N GLU A 53 7.52 -16.60 -19.86
CA GLU A 53 7.93 -16.36 -21.26
C GLU A 53 8.96 -17.40 -21.72
N GLN A 54 9.87 -17.80 -20.85
CA GLN A 54 10.86 -18.83 -21.12
C GLN A 54 10.24 -20.25 -21.12
N HIS A 55 9.13 -20.47 -20.42
CA HIS A 55 8.48 -21.76 -20.24
C HIS A 55 6.98 -21.69 -20.56
N PRO A 56 6.58 -21.63 -21.84
CA PRO A 56 5.18 -21.47 -22.24
C PRO A 56 4.24 -22.58 -21.72
N TRP A 57 4.77 -23.76 -21.38
CA TRP A 57 4.00 -24.86 -20.83
C TRP A 57 3.38 -24.54 -19.45
N LEU A 58 3.91 -23.54 -18.73
CA LEU A 58 3.36 -23.08 -17.44
C LEU A 58 1.92 -22.60 -17.55
N LEU A 59 1.46 -22.21 -18.75
CA LEU A 59 0.08 -21.83 -19.01
C LEU A 59 -0.90 -22.97 -18.66
N TRP A 60 -0.51 -24.23 -18.91
CA TRP A 60 -1.32 -25.39 -18.58
C TRP A 60 -1.45 -25.64 -17.07
N CYS A 61 -0.59 -25.04 -16.27
CA CYS A 61 -0.65 -25.12 -14.82
C CYS A 61 -1.66 -24.12 -14.20
N LEU A 62 -2.27 -23.22 -14.99
CA LEU A 62 -3.17 -22.20 -14.47
C LEU A 62 -4.35 -22.76 -13.64
N PRO A 63 -5.02 -23.87 -14.03
CA PRO A 63 -6.08 -24.47 -13.19
C PRO A 63 -5.55 -24.95 -11.83
N ALA A 64 -4.36 -25.58 -11.83
CA ALA A 64 -3.73 -26.05 -10.59
C ALA A 64 -3.32 -24.87 -9.70
N ALA A 65 -2.75 -23.82 -10.27
CA ALA A 65 -2.43 -22.59 -9.56
C ALA A 65 -3.69 -21.96 -8.94
N GLY A 66 -4.80 -21.94 -9.66
CA GLY A 66 -6.09 -21.46 -9.13
C GLY A 66 -6.55 -22.25 -7.90
N LEU A 67 -6.42 -23.57 -7.91
CA LEU A 67 -6.75 -24.41 -6.76
C LEU A 67 -5.83 -24.12 -5.56
N VAL A 68 -4.53 -23.94 -5.80
CA VAL A 68 -3.57 -23.58 -4.75
C VAL A 68 -3.91 -22.21 -4.14
N ILE A 69 -4.24 -21.24 -4.99
CA ILE A 69 -4.65 -19.90 -4.54
C ILE A 69 -5.90 -19.99 -3.66
N VAL A 70 -6.95 -20.68 -4.11
CA VAL A 70 -8.18 -20.86 -3.34
C VAL A 70 -7.90 -21.57 -2.01
N ALA A 71 -7.10 -22.63 -2.03
CA ALA A 71 -6.72 -23.34 -0.80
C ALA A 71 -5.98 -22.41 0.18
N PHE A 72 -5.09 -21.56 -0.33
CA PHE A 72 -4.34 -20.62 0.49
C PHE A 72 -5.24 -19.53 1.11
N TYR A 73 -6.17 -18.96 0.32
CA TYR A 73 -7.17 -18.02 0.84
C TYR A 73 -8.07 -18.66 1.91
N LYS A 74 -8.44 -19.94 1.75
CA LYS A 74 -9.19 -20.70 2.77
C LYS A 74 -8.39 -20.90 4.04
N LEU A 75 -7.13 -21.31 3.94
CA LEU A 75 -6.25 -21.51 5.08
C LEU A 75 -6.02 -20.22 5.87
N THR A 76 -5.87 -19.11 5.18
CA THR A 76 -5.65 -17.78 5.78
C THR A 76 -6.95 -17.10 6.24
N LYS A 77 -8.12 -17.70 5.97
CA LYS A 77 -9.44 -17.13 6.26
C LYS A 77 -9.64 -15.72 5.68
N THR A 78 -9.09 -15.51 4.49
CA THR A 78 -9.18 -14.22 3.77
C THR A 78 -10.07 -14.32 2.53
N GLU A 79 -10.89 -15.38 2.43
CA GLU A 79 -11.82 -15.57 1.32
C GLU A 79 -12.79 -14.40 1.19
N GLY A 80 -13.04 -13.97 -0.03
CA GLY A 80 -13.97 -12.89 -0.34
C GLY A 80 -13.48 -11.49 0.06
N GLN A 81 -12.31 -11.37 0.70
CA GLN A 81 -11.73 -10.06 0.98
C GLN A 81 -11.13 -9.47 -0.30
N GLY A 82 -11.43 -8.19 -0.52
CA GLY A 82 -11.01 -7.46 -1.70
C GLY A 82 -10.79 -5.97 -1.44
N THR A 83 -10.66 -5.20 -2.50
CA THR A 83 -10.45 -3.74 -2.41
C THR A 83 -11.59 -3.05 -1.63
N ASN A 84 -12.82 -3.55 -1.73
CA ASN A 84 -13.96 -3.00 -0.99
C ASN A 84 -13.78 -3.12 0.52
N ASP A 85 -13.15 -4.20 1.02
CA ASP A 85 -12.87 -4.35 2.45
C ASP A 85 -11.86 -3.30 2.96
N ILE A 86 -10.92 -2.88 2.11
CA ILE A 86 -10.01 -1.79 2.45
C ILE A 86 -10.76 -0.45 2.52
N ILE A 87 -11.66 -0.21 1.58
CA ILE A 87 -12.53 0.97 1.59
C ILE A 87 -13.42 0.97 2.84
N ASP A 88 -14.01 -0.17 3.18
CA ASP A 88 -14.79 -0.35 4.41
C ASP A 88 -13.95 -0.15 5.68
N ALA A 89 -12.68 -0.58 5.66
CA ALA A 89 -11.77 -0.34 6.78
C ALA A 89 -11.51 1.15 7.00
N VAL A 90 -11.44 1.93 5.92
CA VAL A 90 -11.28 3.40 6.03
C VAL A 90 -12.59 4.06 6.44
N HIS A 91 -13.74 3.65 5.92
CA HIS A 91 -15.03 4.30 6.25
C HIS A 91 -15.58 3.88 7.61
N HIS A 92 -15.56 2.60 7.92
CA HIS A 92 -16.26 2.00 9.06
C HIS A 92 -15.33 1.43 10.13
N GLY A 93 -13.99 1.55 9.95
CA GLY A 93 -13.03 1.03 10.91
C GLY A 93 -12.91 -0.51 10.90
N LYS A 94 -13.40 -1.21 9.85
CA LYS A 94 -13.35 -2.67 9.76
C LYS A 94 -11.92 -3.19 9.97
N PRO A 95 -11.71 -4.21 10.81
CA PRO A 95 -10.37 -4.80 10.99
C PRO A 95 -9.91 -5.49 9.71
N LEU A 96 -8.63 -5.34 9.38
CA LEU A 96 -7.99 -6.00 8.25
C LEU A 96 -7.10 -7.14 8.77
N SER A 97 -7.21 -8.31 8.16
CA SER A 97 -6.36 -9.44 8.49
C SER A 97 -4.95 -9.23 7.93
N ILE A 98 -3.91 -9.41 8.74
CA ILE A 98 -2.52 -9.36 8.27
C ILE A 98 -2.23 -10.46 7.23
N TRP A 99 -2.96 -11.58 7.31
CA TRP A 99 -2.83 -12.69 6.38
C TRP A 99 -3.28 -12.36 4.96
N LEU A 100 -4.02 -11.25 4.78
CA LEU A 100 -4.39 -10.75 3.46
C LEU A 100 -3.14 -10.39 2.62
N LEU A 101 -2.09 -9.88 3.28
CA LEU A 101 -0.84 -9.49 2.62
C LEU A 101 -0.14 -10.68 1.91
N PRO A 102 0.23 -11.77 2.59
CA PRO A 102 0.83 -12.93 1.91
C PRO A 102 -0.14 -13.63 0.96
N ALA A 103 -1.46 -13.58 1.20
CA ALA A 103 -2.44 -14.18 0.32
C ALA A 103 -2.47 -13.48 -1.06
N ILE A 104 -2.52 -12.16 -1.07
CA ILE A 104 -2.49 -11.38 -2.32
C ILE A 104 -1.12 -11.49 -2.99
N PHE A 105 -0.04 -11.39 -2.22
CA PHE A 105 1.33 -11.46 -2.72
C PHE A 105 1.56 -12.76 -3.50
N LEU A 106 1.33 -13.90 -2.87
CA LEU A 106 1.51 -15.21 -3.48
C LEU A 106 0.50 -15.48 -4.58
N GLY A 107 -0.77 -15.13 -4.36
CA GLY A 107 -1.82 -15.32 -5.34
C GLY A 107 -1.55 -14.58 -6.65
N THR A 108 -1.08 -13.34 -6.56
CA THR A 108 -0.75 -12.53 -7.75
C THR A 108 0.47 -13.09 -8.48
N ILE A 109 1.55 -13.44 -7.77
CA ILE A 109 2.75 -14.03 -8.39
C ILE A 109 2.42 -15.36 -9.08
N LEU A 110 1.68 -16.26 -8.43
CA LEU A 110 1.26 -17.53 -9.03
C LEU A 110 0.39 -17.33 -10.28
N THR A 111 -0.50 -16.34 -10.25
CA THR A 111 -1.33 -16.01 -11.40
C THR A 111 -0.48 -15.57 -12.58
N HIS A 112 0.48 -14.66 -12.38
CA HIS A 112 1.37 -14.20 -13.45
C HIS A 112 2.31 -15.30 -13.95
N LEU A 113 2.80 -16.15 -13.05
CA LEU A 113 3.65 -17.29 -13.39
C LEU A 113 2.94 -18.26 -14.34
N CYS A 114 1.65 -18.49 -14.14
CA CYS A 114 0.84 -19.38 -14.97
C CYS A 114 0.14 -18.66 -16.14
N GLY A 115 0.50 -17.41 -16.44
CA GLY A 115 -0.01 -16.67 -17.60
C GLY A 115 -1.39 -16.04 -17.42
N GLY A 116 -1.94 -16.04 -16.20
CA GLY A 116 -3.13 -15.28 -15.88
C GLY A 116 -2.80 -13.79 -15.76
N SER A 117 -3.82 -12.94 -15.95
CA SER A 117 -3.71 -11.49 -15.76
C SER A 117 -4.39 -11.08 -14.47
N ALA A 118 -3.61 -10.62 -13.50
CA ALA A 118 -4.11 -10.02 -12.25
C ALA A 118 -3.69 -8.56 -12.17
N GLY A 119 -4.64 -7.66 -11.86
CA GLY A 119 -4.36 -6.24 -11.70
C GLY A 119 -3.45 -5.98 -10.50
N ARG A 120 -2.39 -5.20 -10.70
CA ARG A 120 -1.45 -4.83 -9.63
C ARG A 120 -1.98 -3.70 -8.76
N GLU A 121 -2.89 -2.88 -9.30
CA GLU A 121 -3.45 -1.70 -8.63
C GLU A 121 -4.28 -2.08 -7.40
N GLY A 122 -5.21 -3.03 -7.55
CA GLY A 122 -6.02 -3.55 -6.45
C GLY A 122 -5.16 -4.24 -5.40
N ALA A 123 -4.16 -5.02 -5.81
CA ALA A 123 -3.20 -5.65 -4.92
C ALA A 123 -2.40 -4.59 -4.11
N ALA A 124 -1.95 -3.51 -4.76
CA ALA A 124 -1.25 -2.41 -4.12
C ALA A 124 -2.08 -1.74 -3.02
N LEU A 125 -3.35 -1.45 -3.31
CA LEU A 125 -4.26 -0.84 -2.34
C LEU A 125 -4.50 -1.75 -1.14
N GLN A 126 -4.73 -3.04 -1.39
CA GLN A 126 -5.02 -4.02 -0.34
C GLN A 126 -3.80 -4.28 0.55
N MET A 127 -2.65 -4.58 -0.03
CA MET A 127 -1.43 -4.83 0.73
C MET A 127 -0.96 -3.56 1.46
N GLY A 128 -0.96 -2.42 0.78
CA GLY A 128 -0.59 -1.14 1.36
C GLY A 128 -1.52 -0.73 2.50
N GLY A 129 -2.84 -0.82 2.29
CA GLY A 129 -3.83 -0.52 3.32
C GLY A 129 -3.69 -1.42 4.55
N THR A 130 -3.43 -2.71 4.34
CA THR A 130 -3.17 -3.67 5.42
C THR A 130 -1.93 -3.28 6.21
N ILE A 131 -0.81 -2.98 5.54
CA ILE A 131 0.44 -2.54 6.19
C ILE A 131 0.21 -1.25 6.98
N GLY A 132 -0.40 -0.23 6.35
CA GLY A 132 -0.65 1.06 6.99
C GLY A 132 -1.52 0.95 8.25
N ARG A 133 -2.59 0.14 8.19
CA ARG A 133 -3.45 -0.12 9.35
C ARG A 133 -2.70 -0.81 10.48
N HIS A 134 -1.89 -1.83 10.19
CA HIS A 134 -1.13 -2.53 11.21
C HIS A 134 0.00 -1.67 11.78
N ALA A 135 0.64 -0.84 10.95
CA ALA A 135 1.57 0.17 11.44
C ALA A 135 0.87 1.15 12.38
N GLY A 136 -0.32 1.64 12.02
CA GLY A 136 -1.12 2.50 12.91
C GLY A 136 -1.46 1.83 14.24
N ASN A 137 -1.85 0.56 14.23
CA ASN A 137 -2.09 -0.21 15.46
C ASN A 137 -0.84 -0.31 16.36
N LEU A 138 0.34 -0.46 15.77
CA LEU A 138 1.61 -0.49 16.52
C LEU A 138 1.86 0.80 17.30
N PHE A 139 1.41 1.95 16.76
CA PHE A 139 1.50 3.25 17.42
C PHE A 139 0.28 3.59 18.28
N ASN A 140 -0.62 2.63 18.52
CA ASN A 140 -1.86 2.83 19.29
C ASN A 140 -2.65 4.06 18.79
N LEU A 141 -2.87 4.13 17.48
CA LEU A 141 -3.70 5.14 16.87
C LEU A 141 -5.18 4.86 17.16
N ASP A 142 -5.97 5.92 17.33
CA ASP A 142 -7.41 5.80 17.41
C ASP A 142 -8.04 5.42 16.04
N ASP A 143 -9.33 5.10 16.01
CA ASP A 143 -10.03 4.67 14.79
C ASP A 143 -9.99 5.72 13.68
N ARG A 144 -9.96 7.00 14.03
CA ARG A 144 -9.88 8.10 13.06
C ARG A 144 -8.49 8.17 12.43
N ASP A 145 -7.48 8.08 13.26
CA ASP A 145 -6.07 8.10 12.84
C ASP A 145 -5.71 6.82 12.07
N LEU A 146 -6.29 5.65 12.44
CA LEU A 146 -6.12 4.39 11.71
C LEU A 146 -6.60 4.49 10.25
N ARG A 147 -7.66 5.26 9.98
CA ARG A 147 -8.11 5.53 8.61
C ARG A 147 -7.03 6.25 7.81
N THR A 148 -6.44 7.28 8.40
CA THR A 148 -5.34 8.04 7.77
C THR A 148 -4.11 7.16 7.56
N ALA A 149 -3.74 6.32 8.53
CA ALA A 149 -2.62 5.38 8.40
C ALA A 149 -2.89 4.33 7.30
N THR A 150 -4.13 3.85 7.16
CA THR A 150 -4.53 2.94 6.08
C THR A 150 -4.34 3.61 4.71
N MET A 151 -4.80 4.85 4.54
CA MET A 151 -4.61 5.62 3.30
C MET A 151 -3.12 5.87 3.02
N ALA A 152 -2.32 6.17 4.05
CA ALA A 152 -0.89 6.36 3.90
C ALA A 152 -0.18 5.09 3.41
N GLY A 153 -0.60 3.92 3.90
CA GLY A 153 -0.11 2.63 3.40
C GLY A 153 -0.50 2.37 1.95
N MET A 154 -1.75 2.65 1.56
CA MET A 154 -2.21 2.54 0.17
C MET A 154 -1.35 3.41 -0.76
N ALA A 155 -1.15 4.68 -0.40
CA ALA A 155 -0.34 5.63 -1.15
C ALA A 155 1.13 5.17 -1.26
N ALA A 156 1.72 4.73 -0.15
CA ALA A 156 3.10 4.28 -0.09
C ALA A 156 3.35 3.05 -0.96
N PHE A 157 2.49 2.04 -0.88
CA PHE A 157 2.64 0.81 -1.67
C PHE A 157 2.46 1.08 -3.17
N PHE A 158 1.46 1.88 -3.52
CA PHE A 158 1.23 2.30 -4.90
C PHE A 158 2.43 3.07 -5.46
N SER A 159 3.01 3.97 -4.65
CA SER A 159 4.22 4.72 -5.00
C SER A 159 5.43 3.81 -5.25
N ALA A 160 5.63 2.80 -4.40
CA ALA A 160 6.71 1.83 -4.56
C ALA A 160 6.60 1.02 -5.86
N LEU A 161 5.37 0.69 -6.29
CA LEU A 161 5.14 -0.08 -7.52
C LEU A 161 5.26 0.74 -8.81
N PHE A 162 4.73 1.95 -8.80
CA PHE A 162 4.57 2.75 -10.02
C PHE A 162 5.54 3.93 -10.12
N GLY A 163 6.31 4.20 -9.08
CA GLY A 163 7.30 5.28 -9.07
C GLY A 163 6.71 6.69 -9.12
N THR A 164 5.47 6.88 -8.64
CA THR A 164 4.72 8.13 -8.77
C THR A 164 4.17 8.63 -7.41
N PRO A 165 5.02 9.16 -6.52
CA PRO A 165 4.63 9.45 -5.14
C PRO A 165 3.49 10.47 -5.00
N LEU A 166 3.50 11.53 -5.81
CA LEU A 166 2.44 12.54 -5.74
C LEU A 166 1.09 12.00 -6.27
N THR A 167 1.13 11.30 -7.41
CA THR A 167 -0.05 10.67 -8.00
C THR A 167 -0.63 9.60 -7.07
N ALA A 168 0.23 8.78 -6.46
CA ALA A 168 -0.15 7.76 -5.49
C ALA A 168 -0.85 8.37 -4.27
N THR A 169 -0.35 9.50 -3.78
CA THR A 169 -0.94 10.24 -2.66
C THR A 169 -2.35 10.72 -3.01
N VAL A 170 -2.50 11.42 -4.14
CA VAL A 170 -3.81 11.93 -4.58
C VAL A 170 -4.77 10.78 -4.84
N PHE A 171 -4.31 9.73 -5.53
CA PHE A 171 -5.12 8.55 -5.83
C PHE A 171 -5.65 7.87 -4.58
N ALA A 172 -4.80 7.61 -3.57
CA ALA A 172 -5.21 6.97 -2.33
C ALA A 172 -6.27 7.77 -1.56
N ILE A 173 -6.20 9.10 -1.60
CA ILE A 173 -7.17 9.96 -0.93
C ILE A 173 -8.51 10.00 -1.69
N VAL A 174 -8.45 10.05 -3.02
CA VAL A 174 -9.64 10.22 -3.87
C VAL A 174 -10.40 8.89 -4.06
N VAL A 175 -9.68 7.75 -4.15
CA VAL A 175 -10.31 6.44 -4.37
C VAL A 175 -11.22 6.01 -3.23
N ILE A 176 -10.97 6.52 -2.01
CA ILE A 176 -11.75 6.20 -0.82
C ILE A 176 -13.14 6.84 -0.86
N SER A 177 -13.26 8.06 -1.34
CA SER A 177 -14.54 8.78 -1.34
C SER A 177 -14.67 9.71 -2.54
N ILE A 178 -15.62 9.42 -3.40
CA ILE A 178 -15.92 10.28 -4.52
C ILE A 178 -16.48 11.61 -3.99
N GLY A 179 -15.82 12.71 -4.31
CA GLY A 179 -16.27 14.06 -3.96
C GLY A 179 -15.86 14.55 -2.57
N VAL A 180 -15.19 13.74 -1.75
CA VAL A 180 -14.66 14.16 -0.44
C VAL A 180 -13.15 14.00 -0.43
N VAL A 181 -12.42 15.09 -0.20
CA VAL A 181 -10.95 15.06 -0.08
C VAL A 181 -10.57 15.11 1.40
N TYR A 182 -9.93 14.06 1.89
CA TYR A 182 -9.40 14.00 3.25
C TYR A 182 -8.08 14.79 3.35
N HIS A 183 -8.16 16.12 3.44
CA HIS A 183 -6.98 17.00 3.47
C HIS A 183 -5.98 16.65 4.57
N VAL A 184 -6.46 16.17 5.73
CA VAL A 184 -5.62 15.77 6.86
C VAL A 184 -4.70 14.59 6.51
N ALA A 185 -5.13 13.70 5.61
CA ALA A 185 -4.36 12.55 5.19
C ALA A 185 -3.24 12.90 4.18
N PHE A 186 -3.25 14.11 3.58
CA PHE A 186 -2.33 14.46 2.50
C PHE A 186 -0.85 14.37 2.92
N ILE A 187 -0.50 15.00 4.03
CA ILE A 187 0.89 15.03 4.52
C ILE A 187 1.40 13.63 4.92
N PRO A 188 0.66 12.83 5.74
CA PRO A 188 1.06 11.44 6.01
C PRO A 188 1.19 10.57 4.77
N CYS A 189 0.24 10.66 3.83
CA CYS A 189 0.28 9.90 2.57
C CYS A 189 1.48 10.29 1.71
N LEU A 190 1.74 11.59 1.55
CA LEU A 190 2.86 12.07 0.74
C LEU A 190 4.20 11.66 1.35
N THR A 191 4.35 11.81 2.66
CA THR A 191 5.57 11.41 3.36
C THR A 191 5.84 9.91 3.21
N ALA A 192 4.83 9.08 3.46
CA ALA A 192 4.96 7.63 3.33
C ALA A 192 5.25 7.22 1.87
N SER A 193 4.62 7.88 0.89
CA SER A 193 4.85 7.66 -0.54
C SER A 193 6.26 8.00 -0.99
N LEU A 194 6.81 9.13 -0.51
CA LEU A 194 8.18 9.55 -0.84
C LEU A 194 9.21 8.59 -0.26
N VAL A 195 9.01 8.14 0.99
CA VAL A 195 9.88 7.15 1.64
C VAL A 195 9.83 5.82 0.90
N ALA A 196 8.64 5.33 0.56
CA ALA A 196 8.47 4.08 -0.17
C ALA A 196 9.08 4.15 -1.58
N TYR A 197 8.91 5.26 -2.28
CA TYR A 197 9.55 5.52 -3.57
C TYR A 197 11.07 5.48 -3.47
N TRP A 198 11.63 6.19 -2.50
CA TRP A 198 13.09 6.19 -2.32
C TRP A 198 13.63 4.79 -2.10
N ILE A 199 12.99 3.99 -1.24
CA ILE A 199 13.39 2.60 -0.99
C ILE A 199 13.25 1.75 -2.25
N SER A 200 12.17 1.93 -3.02
CA SER A 200 11.99 1.15 -4.26
C SER A 200 13.07 1.45 -5.30
N VAL A 201 13.50 2.70 -5.41
CA VAL A 201 14.60 3.10 -6.28
C VAL A 201 15.93 2.48 -5.83
N GLU A 202 16.23 2.52 -4.53
CA GLU A 202 17.45 1.91 -3.96
C GLU A 202 17.47 0.37 -4.16
N LEU A 203 16.30 -0.27 -4.16
CA LEU A 203 16.16 -1.70 -4.45
C LEU A 203 16.13 -2.03 -5.95
N GLY A 204 16.34 -1.03 -6.81
CA GLY A 204 16.44 -1.21 -8.26
C GLY A 204 15.11 -1.34 -8.99
N VAL A 205 13.99 -1.03 -8.34
CA VAL A 205 12.68 -0.99 -8.98
C VAL A 205 12.58 0.29 -9.81
N ALA A 206 12.63 0.14 -11.12
CA ALA A 206 12.43 1.25 -12.05
C ALA A 206 10.96 1.33 -12.47
N PRO A 207 10.39 2.55 -12.61
CA PRO A 207 9.07 2.69 -13.20
C PRO A 207 9.07 2.11 -14.62
N THR A 208 7.99 1.40 -14.99
CA THR A 208 7.84 0.81 -16.32
C THR A 208 7.98 1.90 -17.40
N ARG A 209 9.02 1.83 -18.19
CA ARG A 209 9.26 2.74 -19.32
C ARG A 209 8.85 2.06 -20.61
N PHE A 210 7.94 2.66 -21.35
CA PHE A 210 7.60 2.21 -22.70
C PHE A 210 8.47 2.96 -23.69
N SER A 211 9.27 2.23 -24.46
CA SER A 211 9.91 2.78 -25.66
C SER A 211 8.96 2.61 -26.84
N VAL A 212 8.45 3.70 -27.37
CA VAL A 212 7.71 3.66 -28.63
C VAL A 212 8.74 3.68 -29.76
N ALA A 213 8.84 2.58 -30.52
CA ALA A 213 9.59 2.61 -31.77
C ALA A 213 8.89 3.61 -32.70
N ALA A 214 9.60 4.64 -33.14
CA ALA A 214 9.08 5.53 -34.19
C ALA A 214 8.79 4.68 -35.42
N PRO A 215 7.64 4.80 -36.09
CA PRO A 215 7.42 4.16 -37.37
C PRO A 215 8.47 4.73 -38.37
N GLU A 216 9.19 3.83 -39.05
CA GLU A 216 10.07 4.15 -40.15
C GLU A 216 9.30 4.71 -41.33
#